data_d71952f5e14673039c27472f086f3269
#
_entry.id   d71952f5e14673039c27472f086f3269
#
_cell.length_a   1.000
_cell.length_b   1.000
_cell.length_c   1.000
_cell.angle_alpha   90.00
_cell.angle_beta   90.00
_cell.angle_gamma   90.00
#
_symmetry.space_group_name_H-M   'P 1'
#
loop_
_entity.id
_entity.type
_entity.pdbx_description
1 polymer ?
#
loop_
_entity_poly.entity_id
_entity_poly.type
_entity_poly.pdbx_seq_one_letter_code
_entity_poly.pdbx_strand_id
1 'polypeptide(L)'
;MDVHFTASESLSLRVEDAPIPIHHYLRQPERLVKAIAEPKLMEQLSDCQFRLKMSPLNFMDIYHFQPTVVLGVWSDSKGTVFLRSEDCEIRGIDYINNRFSLTLKGKLVPLEKEGKTYLQGTANLAVKVNLPPPLWLTPKPFLEMAGNGLLKGVLNRIKQRLLNQLLKDYHNWAYSQSEELTEISNQLPVTS
;
A
#
# COMPACT_ATOMS: atom_id res chain seq x y z
N MET A 1 -9.24 -27.66 -6.52
CA MET A 1 -8.48 -27.78 -5.27
C MET A 1 -8.40 -26.41 -4.62
N ASP A 2 -8.95 -26.28 -3.46
CA ASP A 2 -8.92 -25.03 -2.70
C ASP A 2 -7.63 -24.93 -1.90
N VAL A 3 -6.94 -23.82 -2.07
CA VAL A 3 -5.70 -23.49 -1.35
C VAL A 3 -5.79 -22.09 -0.73
N HIS A 4 -5.01 -21.89 0.33
CA HIS A 4 -4.92 -20.63 1.04
C HIS A 4 -3.49 -20.14 1.02
N PHE A 5 -3.30 -18.89 0.59
CA PHE A 5 -2.02 -18.22 0.64
C PHE A 5 -2.10 -17.05 1.62
N THR A 6 -1.09 -16.86 2.41
CA THR A 6 -1.02 -15.76 3.37
C THR A 6 0.38 -15.15 3.41
N ALA A 7 0.43 -13.85 3.65
CA ALA A 7 1.66 -13.15 3.95
C ALA A 7 1.38 -11.97 4.87
N SER A 8 2.36 -11.64 5.70
CA SER A 8 2.32 -10.48 6.58
C SER A 8 3.66 -9.76 6.51
N GLU A 9 3.61 -8.45 6.58
CA GLU A 9 4.79 -7.60 6.69
C GLU A 9 4.56 -6.51 7.74
N SER A 10 5.65 -6.11 8.38
CA SER A 10 5.68 -4.98 9.29
C SER A 10 6.87 -4.10 9.00
N LEU A 11 6.75 -2.83 9.34
CA LEU A 11 7.85 -1.88 9.22
C LEU A 11 7.84 -0.91 10.40
N SER A 12 9.00 -0.37 10.69
CA SER A 12 9.19 0.75 11.61
C SER A 12 10.19 1.70 10.97
N LEU A 13 9.79 2.95 10.85
CA LEU A 13 10.60 4.03 10.27
C LEU A 13 10.77 5.15 11.26
N ARG A 14 12.00 5.64 11.42
CA ARG A 14 12.22 6.91 12.08
C ARG A 14 11.90 8.05 11.10
N VAL A 15 11.12 9.01 11.57
CA VAL A 15 10.75 10.21 10.82
C VAL A 15 11.58 11.38 11.35
N GLU A 16 12.36 11.99 10.48
CA GLU A 16 13.09 13.21 10.83
C GLU A 16 12.15 14.40 10.95
N ASP A 17 12.48 15.35 11.82
CA ASP A 17 11.68 16.54 12.04
C ASP A 17 11.57 17.36 10.74
N ALA A 18 10.38 17.88 10.51
CA ALA A 18 10.05 18.77 9.40
C ALA A 18 9.13 19.89 9.91
N PRO A 19 8.96 20.98 9.15
CA PRO A 19 8.16 22.13 9.57
C PRO A 19 6.71 21.79 9.93
N ILE A 20 6.16 20.73 9.33
CA ILE A 20 4.79 20.26 9.57
C ILE A 20 4.88 18.80 10.04
N PRO A 21 4.26 18.46 11.19
CA PRO A 21 4.25 17.07 11.68
C PRO A 21 3.66 16.08 10.68
N ILE A 22 4.19 14.86 10.67
CA ILE A 22 3.81 13.84 9.66
C ILE A 22 2.34 13.44 9.74
N HIS A 23 1.69 13.55 10.89
CA HIS A 23 0.27 13.19 11.00
C HIS A 23 -0.63 14.08 10.14
N HIS A 24 -0.22 15.32 9.82
CA HIS A 24 -0.93 16.17 8.86
C HIS A 24 -0.80 15.65 7.42
N TYR A 25 0.38 15.17 7.05
CA TYR A 25 0.62 14.52 5.76
C TYR A 25 -0.22 13.26 5.60
N LEU A 26 -0.27 12.44 6.65
CA LEU A 26 -0.98 11.16 6.65
C LEU A 26 -2.51 11.32 6.63
N ARG A 27 -3.05 12.50 6.89
CA ARG A 27 -4.47 12.80 6.67
C ARG A 27 -4.84 12.96 5.18
N GLN A 28 -3.86 12.88 4.31
CA GLN A 28 -4.04 12.93 2.87
C GLN A 28 -3.72 11.56 2.26
N PRO A 29 -4.64 10.57 2.32
CA PRO A 29 -4.37 9.20 1.88
C PRO A 29 -3.95 9.10 0.41
N GLU A 30 -4.41 10.02 -0.42
CA GLU A 30 -4.01 10.16 -1.81
C GLU A 30 -2.48 10.29 -1.98
N ARG A 31 -1.82 11.08 -1.13
CA ARG A 31 -0.36 11.24 -1.17
C ARG A 31 0.36 9.96 -0.81
N LEU A 32 -0.13 9.25 0.20
CA LEU A 32 0.42 7.96 0.58
C LEU A 32 0.32 6.95 -0.56
N VAL A 33 -0.84 6.86 -1.20
CA VAL A 33 -1.04 5.94 -2.33
C VAL A 33 -0.12 6.29 -3.49
N LYS A 34 0.05 7.57 -3.81
CA LYS A 34 0.99 8.02 -4.84
C LYS A 34 2.44 7.69 -4.50
N ALA A 35 2.80 7.68 -3.22
CA ALA A 35 4.15 7.32 -2.78
C ALA A 35 4.43 5.81 -2.92
N ILE A 36 3.43 4.94 -2.72
CA ILE A 36 3.60 3.47 -2.76
C ILE A 36 3.26 2.84 -4.10
N ALA A 37 2.50 3.51 -4.96
CA ALA A 37 2.08 3.02 -6.26
C ALA A 37 2.85 3.68 -7.40
N GLU A 38 2.91 2.99 -8.54
CA GLU A 38 3.39 3.63 -9.77
C GLU A 38 2.28 4.54 -10.32
N PRO A 39 2.56 5.84 -10.58
CA PRO A 39 1.52 6.78 -11.04
C PRO A 39 0.81 6.33 -12.31
N LYS A 40 1.52 5.63 -13.22
CA LYS A 40 0.96 5.09 -14.47
C LYS A 40 0.00 3.91 -14.25
N LEU A 41 0.08 3.26 -13.10
CA LEU A 41 -0.70 2.06 -12.77
C LEU A 41 -1.76 2.33 -11.70
N MET A 42 -1.92 3.59 -11.30
CA MET A 42 -2.88 4.01 -10.28
C MET A 42 -3.95 4.92 -10.88
N GLU A 43 -5.20 4.66 -10.51
CA GLU A 43 -6.35 5.50 -10.83
C GLU A 43 -7.10 5.82 -9.53
N GLN A 44 -7.31 7.09 -9.25
CA GLN A 44 -8.13 7.51 -8.12
C GLN A 44 -9.61 7.46 -8.53
N LEU A 45 -10.41 6.68 -7.80
CA LEU A 45 -11.84 6.51 -8.06
C LEU A 45 -12.69 7.47 -7.25
N SER A 46 -12.24 7.78 -6.03
CA SER A 46 -12.87 8.72 -5.11
C SER A 46 -11.83 9.24 -4.11
N ASP A 47 -12.23 10.03 -3.13
CA ASP A 47 -11.31 10.55 -2.11
C ASP A 47 -10.61 9.45 -1.30
N CYS A 48 -11.22 8.29 -1.18
CA CYS A 48 -10.70 7.16 -0.39
C CYS A 48 -10.64 5.83 -1.15
N GLN A 49 -10.87 5.84 -2.47
CA GLN A 49 -10.81 4.63 -3.30
C GLN A 49 -9.81 4.78 -4.43
N PHE A 50 -8.97 3.77 -4.59
CA PHE A 50 -7.91 3.76 -5.60
C PHE A 50 -7.87 2.40 -6.30
N ARG A 51 -7.80 2.43 -7.63
CA ARG A 51 -7.57 1.23 -8.44
C ARG A 51 -6.08 1.14 -8.74
N LEU A 52 -5.46 0.04 -8.33
CA LEU A 52 -4.05 -0.23 -8.57
C LEU A 52 -3.90 -1.43 -9.51
N LYS A 53 -3.26 -1.20 -10.64
CA LYS A 53 -2.81 -2.27 -11.53
C LYS A 53 -1.43 -2.70 -11.05
N MET A 54 -1.32 -3.96 -10.65
CA MET A 54 -0.05 -4.52 -10.18
C MET A 54 0.88 -4.82 -11.34
N SER A 55 2.18 -4.88 -11.08
CA SER A 55 3.13 -5.44 -12.04
C SER A 55 2.77 -6.91 -12.33
N PRO A 56 3.03 -7.40 -13.55
CA PRO A 56 2.80 -8.81 -13.86
C PRO A 56 3.46 -9.75 -12.86
N LEU A 57 2.74 -10.76 -12.44
CA LEU A 57 3.18 -11.78 -11.50
C LEU A 57 3.31 -13.13 -12.21
N ASN A 58 4.17 -13.98 -11.66
CA ASN A 58 4.43 -15.31 -12.15
C ASN A 58 4.24 -16.32 -11.02
N PHE A 59 3.42 -17.32 -11.23
CA PHE A 59 3.22 -18.42 -10.29
C PHE A 59 3.75 -19.73 -10.86
N MET A 60 4.80 -20.28 -10.24
CA MET A 60 5.45 -21.55 -10.58
C MET A 60 5.97 -21.64 -12.03
N ASP A 61 6.31 -20.51 -12.65
CA ASP A 61 6.73 -20.40 -14.06
C ASP A 61 5.73 -20.95 -15.09
N ILE A 62 4.49 -21.19 -14.66
CA ILE A 62 3.42 -21.72 -15.48
C ILE A 62 2.37 -20.64 -15.77
N TYR A 63 2.01 -19.87 -14.75
CA TYR A 63 0.93 -18.88 -14.84
C TYR A 63 1.48 -17.47 -14.73
N HIS A 64 1.24 -16.69 -15.79
CA HIS A 64 1.55 -15.27 -15.84
C HIS A 64 0.22 -14.49 -15.77
N PHE A 65 0.12 -13.56 -14.85
CA PHE A 65 -1.11 -12.81 -14.65
C PHE A 65 -0.85 -11.43 -14.07
N GLN A 66 -1.83 -10.56 -14.20
CA GLN A 66 -1.74 -9.19 -13.70
C GLN A 66 -2.97 -8.87 -12.85
N PRO A 67 -2.80 -8.73 -11.53
CA PRO A 67 -3.90 -8.32 -10.65
C PRO A 67 -4.19 -6.83 -10.80
N THR A 68 -5.45 -6.48 -10.71
CA THR A 68 -5.93 -5.12 -10.51
C THR A 68 -6.76 -5.09 -9.24
N VAL A 69 -6.37 -4.28 -8.27
CA VAL A 69 -6.98 -4.22 -6.94
C VAL A 69 -7.61 -2.87 -6.72
N VAL A 70 -8.82 -2.84 -6.18
CA VAL A 70 -9.42 -1.62 -5.65
C VAL A 70 -9.19 -1.58 -4.14
N LEU A 71 -8.56 -0.52 -3.69
CA LEU A 71 -8.24 -0.29 -2.29
C LEU A 71 -9.06 0.86 -1.73
N GLY A 72 -9.64 0.65 -0.53
CA GLY A 72 -10.07 1.72 0.33
C GLY A 72 -8.91 2.17 1.21
N VAL A 73 -8.62 3.45 1.20
CA VAL A 73 -7.55 4.05 2.02
C VAL A 73 -8.12 5.29 2.70
N TRP A 74 -8.08 5.33 4.01
CA TRP A 74 -8.59 6.45 4.80
C TRP A 74 -7.71 6.68 6.02
N SER A 75 -7.83 7.85 6.60
CA SER A 75 -7.10 8.20 7.82
C SER A 75 -8.04 8.74 8.90
N ASP A 76 -7.65 8.55 10.15
CA ASP A 76 -8.34 9.16 11.29
C ASP A 76 -7.75 10.53 11.66
N SER A 77 -8.33 11.17 12.67
CA SER A 77 -7.89 12.48 13.16
C SER A 77 -6.47 12.49 13.72
N LYS A 78 -5.95 11.34 14.11
CA LYS A 78 -4.60 11.18 14.67
C LYS A 78 -3.53 10.95 13.60
N GLY A 79 -3.95 10.83 12.33
CA GLY A 79 -3.06 10.52 11.21
C GLY A 79 -2.77 9.03 11.06
N THR A 80 -3.50 8.15 11.73
CA THR A 80 -3.43 6.71 11.44
C THR A 80 -4.09 6.43 10.11
N VAL A 81 -3.37 5.78 9.21
CA VAL A 81 -3.88 5.40 7.89
C VAL A 81 -4.29 3.93 7.91
N PHE A 82 -5.48 3.68 7.39
CA PHE A 82 -6.03 2.34 7.20
C PHE A 82 -6.16 2.03 5.73
N LEU A 83 -5.90 0.78 5.37
CA LEU A 83 -5.99 0.28 4.01
C LEU A 83 -6.73 -1.06 4.01
N ARG A 84 -7.65 -1.22 3.06
CA ARG A 84 -8.41 -2.44 2.88
C ARG A 84 -8.69 -2.70 1.41
N SER A 85 -8.53 -3.94 0.97
CA SER A 85 -8.99 -4.35 -0.35
C SER A 85 -10.53 -4.36 -0.41
N GLU A 86 -11.08 -3.85 -1.49
CA GLU A 86 -12.53 -3.83 -1.74
C GLU A 86 -12.91 -4.74 -2.90
N ASP A 87 -12.06 -4.79 -3.92
CA ASP A 87 -12.24 -5.64 -5.09
C ASP A 87 -10.89 -6.04 -5.68
N CYS A 88 -10.86 -7.16 -6.39
CA CYS A 88 -9.68 -7.62 -7.11
C CYS A 88 -10.08 -8.39 -8.36
N GLU A 89 -9.47 -8.04 -9.49
CA GLU A 89 -9.60 -8.73 -10.76
C GLU A 89 -8.23 -9.29 -11.17
N ILE A 90 -8.21 -10.53 -11.64
CA ILE A 90 -7.00 -11.16 -12.18
C ILE A 90 -7.15 -11.31 -13.69
N ARG A 91 -6.30 -10.62 -14.43
CA ARG A 91 -6.22 -10.75 -15.89
C ARG A 91 -5.14 -11.76 -16.28
N GLY A 92 -5.43 -12.55 -17.29
CA GLY A 92 -4.51 -13.57 -17.83
C GLY A 92 -4.87 -15.00 -17.47
N ILE A 93 -5.75 -15.23 -16.47
CA ILE A 93 -6.22 -16.57 -16.09
C ILE A 93 -7.71 -16.49 -15.76
N ASP A 94 -8.56 -16.67 -16.77
CA ASP A 94 -10.02 -16.58 -16.61
C ASP A 94 -10.59 -17.60 -15.63
N TYR A 95 -10.00 -18.81 -15.59
CA TYR A 95 -10.40 -19.85 -14.65
C TYR A 95 -10.34 -19.37 -13.19
N ILE A 96 -9.28 -18.64 -12.83
CA ILE A 96 -9.04 -18.18 -11.46
C ILE A 96 -9.88 -16.96 -11.13
N ASN A 97 -10.14 -16.08 -12.10
CA ASN A 97 -10.76 -14.78 -11.84
C ASN A 97 -12.11 -14.85 -11.07
N ASN A 98 -12.88 -15.90 -11.29
CA ASN A 98 -14.16 -16.14 -10.61
C ASN A 98 -14.06 -17.12 -9.43
N ARG A 99 -12.86 -17.58 -9.10
CA ARG A 99 -12.61 -18.65 -8.13
C ARG A 99 -11.58 -18.29 -7.10
N PHE A 100 -11.42 -16.98 -6.83
CA PHE A 100 -10.54 -16.52 -5.79
C PHE A 100 -11.17 -15.39 -4.97
N SER A 101 -10.64 -15.21 -3.78
CA SER A 101 -10.89 -14.03 -2.97
C SER A 101 -9.59 -13.52 -2.39
N LEU A 102 -9.44 -12.20 -2.37
CA LEU A 102 -8.27 -11.53 -1.82
C LEU A 102 -8.70 -10.61 -0.69
N THR A 103 -8.01 -10.69 0.43
CA THR A 103 -8.20 -9.79 1.55
C THR A 103 -6.86 -9.16 1.91
N LEU A 104 -6.76 -7.87 1.73
CA LEU A 104 -5.62 -7.07 2.18
C LEU A 104 -6.09 -6.10 3.25
N LYS A 105 -5.39 -6.09 4.38
CA LYS A 105 -5.59 -5.12 5.46
C LYS A 105 -4.24 -4.53 5.84
N GLY A 106 -4.19 -3.22 5.92
CA GLY A 106 -2.98 -2.50 6.30
C GLY A 106 -3.28 -1.36 7.26
N LYS A 107 -2.29 -1.01 8.05
CA LYS A 107 -2.35 0.08 9.01
C LYS A 107 -0.98 0.74 9.10
N LEU A 108 -0.97 2.07 9.10
CA LEU A 108 0.23 2.87 9.28
C LEU A 108 -0.03 3.90 10.37
N VAL A 109 0.75 3.84 11.44
CA VAL A 109 0.53 4.63 12.66
C VAL A 109 1.73 5.54 12.92
N PRO A 110 1.53 6.86 13.04
CA PRO A 110 2.55 7.74 13.56
C PRO A 110 2.62 7.61 15.09
N LEU A 111 3.80 7.43 15.63
CA LEU A 111 4.04 7.29 17.06
C LEU A 111 5.16 8.23 17.50
N GLU A 112 4.98 8.81 18.69
CA GLU A 112 6.06 9.50 19.38
C GLU A 112 6.61 8.62 20.49
N LYS A 113 7.93 8.47 20.54
CA LYS A 113 8.63 7.69 21.54
C LYS A 113 9.93 8.39 21.88
N GLU A 114 10.12 8.72 23.16
CA GLU A 114 11.33 9.41 23.66
C GLU A 114 11.67 10.70 22.90
N GLY A 115 10.64 11.49 22.56
CA GLY A 115 10.79 12.74 21.80
C GLY A 115 11.08 12.57 20.30
N LYS A 116 11.04 11.34 19.79
CA LYS A 116 11.26 11.02 18.37
C LYS A 116 10.01 10.47 17.74
N THR A 117 9.80 10.79 16.48
CA THR A 117 8.65 10.33 15.70
C THR A 117 9.01 9.09 14.88
N TYR A 118 8.13 8.10 14.91
CA TYR A 118 8.24 6.86 14.16
C TYR A 118 6.95 6.61 13.39
N LEU A 119 7.06 5.92 12.27
CA LEU A 119 5.94 5.30 11.58
C LEU A 119 6.02 3.80 11.75
N GLN A 120 4.94 3.20 12.26
CA GLN A 120 4.80 1.75 12.35
C GLN A 120 3.71 1.29 11.40
N GLY A 121 4.06 0.35 10.53
CA GLY A 121 3.16 -0.23 9.55
C GLY A 121 3.02 -1.72 9.72
N THR A 122 1.81 -2.22 9.46
CA THR A 122 1.51 -3.64 9.34
C THR A 122 0.63 -3.87 8.14
N ALA A 123 0.83 -4.99 7.45
CA ALA A 123 -0.02 -5.41 6.36
C ALA A 123 -0.20 -6.92 6.40
N ASN A 124 -1.43 -7.36 6.18
CA ASN A 124 -1.79 -8.78 6.10
C ASN A 124 -2.51 -9.02 4.78
N LEU A 125 -2.03 -9.99 4.03
CA LEU A 125 -2.58 -10.37 2.73
C LEU A 125 -2.96 -11.85 2.77
N ALA A 126 -4.19 -12.15 2.41
CA ALA A 126 -4.71 -13.51 2.34
C ALA A 126 -5.42 -13.73 1.02
N VAL A 127 -5.18 -14.86 0.39
CA VAL A 127 -5.83 -15.28 -0.84
C VAL A 127 -6.38 -16.69 -0.66
N LYS A 128 -7.66 -16.86 -0.97
CA LYS A 128 -8.29 -18.18 -1.13
C LYS A 128 -8.53 -18.36 -2.62
N VAL A 129 -8.07 -19.45 -3.17
CA VAL A 129 -8.21 -19.71 -4.60
C VAL A 129 -8.46 -21.19 -4.88
N ASN A 130 -9.34 -21.46 -5.85
CA ASN A 130 -9.49 -22.78 -6.41
C ASN A 130 -8.58 -22.92 -7.63
N LEU A 131 -7.56 -23.76 -7.51
CA LEU A 131 -6.54 -23.93 -8.55
C LEU A 131 -7.03 -24.83 -9.70
N PRO A 132 -6.57 -24.58 -10.95
CA PRO A 132 -6.94 -25.36 -12.10
C PRO A 132 -6.35 -26.79 -12.07
N PRO A 133 -6.98 -27.75 -12.79
CA PRO A 133 -6.59 -29.16 -12.78
C PRO A 133 -5.11 -29.48 -12.99
N PRO A 134 -4.35 -28.79 -13.86
CA PRO A 134 -2.92 -29.07 -14.02
C PRO A 134 -2.09 -28.97 -12.73
N LEU A 135 -2.53 -28.16 -11.77
CA LEU A 135 -1.86 -27.99 -10.48
C LEU A 135 -2.26 -29.03 -9.45
N TRP A 136 -3.28 -29.84 -9.69
CA TRP A 136 -3.75 -30.84 -8.74
C TRP A 136 -2.75 -31.99 -8.52
N LEU A 137 -1.83 -32.17 -9.44
CA LEU A 137 -0.75 -33.15 -9.32
C LEU A 137 0.39 -32.70 -8.40
N THR A 138 0.41 -31.40 -8.09
CA THR A 138 1.40 -30.84 -7.16
C THR A 138 0.89 -30.95 -5.72
N PRO A 139 1.67 -31.48 -4.78
CA PRO A 139 1.25 -31.56 -3.38
C PRO A 139 0.88 -30.21 -2.80
N LYS A 140 -0.23 -30.15 -2.08
CA LYS A 140 -0.77 -28.91 -1.49
C LYS A 140 0.25 -28.09 -0.70
N PRO A 141 1.12 -28.66 0.15
CA PRO A 141 2.14 -27.89 0.87
C PRO A 141 3.10 -27.13 -0.02
N PHE A 142 3.46 -27.68 -1.17
CA PHE A 142 4.33 -26.99 -2.15
C PHE A 142 3.60 -25.83 -2.83
N LEU A 143 2.32 -26.01 -3.14
CA LEU A 143 1.48 -24.94 -3.71
C LEU A 143 1.31 -23.79 -2.73
N GLU A 144 1.05 -24.08 -1.47
CA GLU A 144 0.91 -23.08 -0.41
C GLU A 144 2.21 -22.34 -0.16
N MET A 145 3.34 -23.05 -0.14
CA MET A 145 4.65 -22.41 0.02
C MET A 145 4.96 -21.46 -1.15
N ALA A 146 4.69 -21.87 -2.38
CA ALA A 146 4.90 -21.04 -3.57
C ALA A 146 3.99 -19.80 -3.57
N GLY A 147 2.71 -19.98 -3.21
CA GLY A 147 1.75 -18.88 -3.09
C GLY A 147 2.08 -17.91 -1.97
N ASN A 148 2.46 -18.41 -0.80
CA ASN A 148 2.88 -17.57 0.32
C ASN A 148 4.13 -16.75 -0.05
N GLY A 149 5.08 -17.35 -0.74
CA GLY A 149 6.27 -16.66 -1.24
C GLY A 149 5.93 -15.55 -2.24
N LEU A 150 4.98 -15.80 -3.13
CA LEU A 150 4.49 -14.82 -4.08
C LEU A 150 3.87 -13.61 -3.37
N LEU A 151 2.98 -13.85 -2.40
CA LEU A 151 2.34 -12.78 -1.63
C LEU A 151 3.34 -12.00 -0.79
N LYS A 152 4.29 -12.67 -0.19
CA LYS A 152 5.38 -12.01 0.55
C LYS A 152 6.20 -11.10 -0.36
N GLY A 153 6.50 -11.54 -1.58
CA GLY A 153 7.17 -10.73 -2.59
C GLY A 153 6.39 -9.46 -2.94
N VAL A 154 5.08 -9.55 -3.08
CA VAL A 154 4.19 -8.41 -3.32
C VAL A 154 4.24 -7.41 -2.17
N LEU A 155 4.05 -7.87 -0.94
CA LEU A 155 4.11 -7.00 0.25
C LEU A 155 5.49 -6.37 0.44
N ASN A 156 6.55 -7.11 0.17
CA ASN A 156 7.91 -6.59 0.28
C ASN A 156 8.20 -5.46 -0.74
N ARG A 157 7.68 -5.56 -1.95
CA ARG A 157 7.79 -4.48 -2.95
C ARG A 157 7.08 -3.21 -2.48
N ILE A 158 5.88 -3.34 -1.93
CA ILE A 158 5.13 -2.21 -1.37
C ILE A 158 5.90 -1.59 -0.22
N LYS A 159 6.43 -2.41 0.69
CA LYS A 159 7.25 -1.97 1.80
C LYS A 159 8.49 -1.19 1.32
N GLN A 160 9.22 -1.70 0.35
CA GLN A 160 10.42 -1.04 -0.18
C GLN A 160 10.08 0.31 -0.85
N ARG A 161 8.99 0.38 -1.60
CA ARG A 161 8.53 1.65 -2.18
C ARG A 161 8.16 2.66 -1.08
N LEU A 162 7.46 2.21 -0.06
CA LEU A 162 7.09 3.05 1.08
C LEU A 162 8.35 3.56 1.80
N LEU A 163 9.31 2.69 2.08
CA LEU A 163 10.59 3.06 2.68
C LEU A 163 11.37 4.11 1.84
N ASN A 164 11.33 3.97 0.53
CA ASN A 164 12.12 4.81 -0.38
C ASN A 164 11.43 6.12 -0.77
N GLN A 165 10.10 6.17 -0.78
CA GLN A 165 9.36 7.29 -1.35
C GLN A 165 8.59 8.13 -0.33
N LEU A 166 8.05 7.50 0.71
CA LEU A 166 7.17 8.17 1.65
C LEU A 166 7.83 9.36 2.34
N LEU A 167 9.00 9.14 2.95
CA LEU A 167 9.68 10.19 3.70
C LEU A 167 10.16 11.32 2.79
N LYS A 168 10.59 11.01 1.57
CA LYS A 168 10.96 12.02 0.58
C LYS A 168 9.78 12.90 0.20
N ASP A 169 8.64 12.28 -0.11
CA ASP A 169 7.42 13.01 -0.46
C ASP A 169 6.90 13.83 0.72
N TYR A 170 6.94 13.27 1.92
CA TYR A 170 6.59 13.99 3.14
C TYR A 170 7.46 15.23 3.35
N HIS A 171 8.79 15.11 3.29
CA HIS A 171 9.68 16.23 3.48
C HIS A 171 9.49 17.31 2.41
N ASN A 172 9.39 16.93 1.15
CA ASN A 172 9.12 17.85 0.06
C ASN A 172 7.80 18.61 0.25
N TRP A 173 6.75 17.91 0.65
CA TRP A 173 5.46 18.52 0.93
C TRP A 173 5.53 19.46 2.13
N ALA A 174 6.14 19.04 3.24
CA ALA A 174 6.20 19.83 4.48
C ALA A 174 6.99 21.13 4.26
N TYR A 175 8.11 21.09 3.57
CA TYR A 175 8.91 22.28 3.28
C TYR A 175 8.23 23.19 2.25
N SER A 176 7.59 22.65 1.23
CA SER A 176 6.82 23.41 0.24
C SER A 176 5.64 24.16 0.86
N GLN A 177 4.87 23.52 1.74
CA GLN A 177 3.78 24.14 2.47
C GLN A 177 4.27 25.25 3.41
N SER A 178 5.39 25.04 4.08
CA SER A 178 6.00 26.05 4.95
C SER A 178 6.47 27.29 4.19
N GLU A 179 7.07 27.13 3.02
CA GLU A 179 7.48 28.23 2.13
C GLU A 179 6.27 29.04 1.64
N GLU A 180 5.21 28.39 1.20
CA GLU A 180 3.95 29.05 0.78
C GLU A 180 3.35 29.89 1.90
N LEU A 181 3.29 29.37 3.12
CA LEU A 181 2.80 30.10 4.29
C LEU A 181 3.66 31.30 4.61
N THR A 182 4.96 31.21 4.46
CA THR A 182 5.89 32.32 4.67
C THR A 182 5.70 33.42 3.62
N GLU A 183 5.53 33.08 2.36
CA GLU A 183 5.26 34.03 1.29
C GLU A 183 3.95 34.78 1.50
N ILE A 184 2.87 34.08 1.86
CA ILE A 184 1.57 34.68 2.18
C ILE A 184 1.69 35.66 3.35
N SER A 185 2.40 35.27 4.40
CA SER A 185 2.65 36.12 5.57
C SER A 185 3.40 37.41 5.22
N ASN A 186 4.36 37.32 4.30
CA ASN A 186 5.12 38.49 3.85
C ASN A 186 4.34 39.41 2.90
N GLN A 187 3.27 38.94 2.27
CA GLN A 187 2.41 39.71 1.37
C GLN A 187 1.27 40.42 2.06
N LEU A 188 0.98 40.09 3.32
CA LEU A 188 -0.07 40.75 4.08
C LEU A 188 0.38 42.18 4.45
N PRO A 189 -0.47 43.21 4.18
CA PRO A 189 -0.15 44.58 4.54
C PRO A 189 -0.03 44.71 6.07
N VAL A 190 1.04 45.32 6.51
CA VAL A 190 1.18 45.72 7.91
C VAL A 190 0.16 46.82 8.16
N THR A 191 -0.95 46.49 8.81
CA THR A 191 -1.88 47.48 9.33
C THR A 191 -1.22 48.17 10.52
N SER A 192 -0.74 49.35 10.28
CA SER A 192 -0.30 50.27 11.33
C SER A 192 -1.50 50.93 11.98
#